data_bfc9fc6a2eea8095e70acccfc7e5ed04
#
_entry.id   bfc9fc6a2eea8095e70acccfc7e5ed04
#
_cell.length_a   1.000
_cell.length_b   1.000
_cell.length_c   1.000
_cell.angle_alpha   90.00
_cell.angle_beta   90.00
_cell.angle_gamma   90.00
#
_symmetry.space_group_name_H-M   'P 1'
#
loop_
_entity.id
_entity.type
_entity.pdbx_description
1 polymer ?
#
loop_
_entity_poly.entity_id
_entity_poly.type
_entity_poly.pdbx_seq_one_letter_code
_entity_poly.pdbx_strand_id
1 'polypeptide(L)'
;MPAFDEHKDELEHYETMMGPHRGRLAVSLDLLTNALVLVGQHGVYCHTNRDPNVPVMDIRIIQAEIGKAKELIQSVMEAIRAERDKKS
;
A
#
# COMPACT_ATOMS: atom_id res chain seq x y z
N MET A 1 9.58 -4.01 -12.02
CA MET A 1 9.23 -5.03 -11.03
C MET A 1 8.02 -4.60 -10.22
N PRO A 2 7.10 -5.49 -9.98
CA PRO A 2 5.95 -5.11 -9.17
C PRO A 2 6.38 -4.76 -7.74
N ALA A 3 5.77 -3.72 -7.19
CA ALA A 3 6.02 -3.31 -5.81
C ALA A 3 5.71 -4.43 -4.80
N PHE A 4 4.88 -5.38 -5.20
CA PHE A 4 4.47 -6.49 -4.34
C PHE A 4 5.62 -7.38 -3.91
N ASP A 5 6.58 -7.64 -4.83
CA ASP A 5 7.71 -8.51 -4.52
C ASP A 5 8.63 -7.88 -3.47
N GLU A 6 8.71 -6.55 -3.47
CA GLU A 6 9.49 -5.81 -2.48
C GLU A 6 8.86 -5.85 -1.10
N HIS A 7 7.53 -5.93 -1.04
CA HIS A 7 6.79 -5.88 0.21
C HIS A 7 6.47 -7.26 0.80
N LYS A 8 6.80 -8.32 0.08
CA LYS A 8 6.52 -9.68 0.56
C LYS A 8 7.24 -9.99 1.87
N ASP A 9 8.54 -9.71 1.91
CA ASP A 9 9.34 -9.98 3.10
C ASP A 9 8.93 -9.05 4.25
N GLU A 10 8.62 -7.81 3.92
CA GLU A 10 8.12 -6.84 4.89
C GLU A 10 6.81 -7.32 5.50
N LEU A 11 5.91 -7.84 4.68
CA LEU A 11 4.63 -8.35 5.14
C LEU A 11 4.82 -9.52 6.11
N GLU A 12 5.66 -10.49 5.76
CA GLU A 12 5.96 -11.63 6.63
C GLU A 12 6.55 -11.17 7.96
N HIS A 13 7.45 -10.20 7.92
CA HIS A 13 8.08 -9.65 9.11
C HIS A 13 7.05 -9.01 10.04
N TYR A 14 6.19 -8.17 9.50
CA TYR A 14 5.17 -7.49 10.31
C TYR A 14 4.11 -8.45 10.82
N GLU A 15 3.73 -9.45 10.04
CA GLU A 15 2.78 -10.46 10.50
C GLU A 15 3.36 -11.26 11.67
N THR A 16 4.65 -11.56 11.63
CA THR A 16 5.33 -12.27 12.71
C THR A 16 5.40 -11.42 13.98
N MET A 17 5.71 -10.15 13.86
CA MET A 17 5.88 -9.25 15.00
C MET A 17 4.56 -8.80 15.63
N MET A 18 3.58 -8.50 14.81
CA MET A 18 2.34 -7.82 15.24
C MET A 18 1.11 -8.70 15.18
N GLY A 19 1.24 -9.89 14.59
CA GLY A 19 0.11 -10.73 14.27
C GLY A 19 -0.42 -10.46 12.85
N PRO A 20 -1.20 -11.38 12.30
CA PRO A 20 -1.59 -11.32 10.89
C PRO A 20 -2.43 -10.09 10.54
N HIS A 21 -3.34 -9.66 11.41
CA HIS A 21 -4.20 -8.52 11.09
C HIS A 21 -3.44 -7.21 11.16
N ARG A 22 -2.74 -6.97 12.25
CA ARG A 22 -2.00 -5.72 12.43
C ARG A 22 -0.85 -5.61 11.46
N GLY A 23 -0.18 -6.74 11.16
CA GLY A 23 0.91 -6.76 10.18
C GLY A 23 0.43 -6.37 8.79
N ARG A 24 -0.69 -6.90 8.36
CA ARG A 24 -1.28 -6.55 7.06
C ARG A 24 -1.69 -5.09 7.00
N LEU A 25 -2.24 -4.56 8.09
CA LEU A 25 -2.62 -3.15 8.15
C LEU A 25 -1.39 -2.24 8.13
N ALA A 26 -0.30 -2.64 8.79
CA ALA A 26 0.94 -1.88 8.78
C ALA A 26 1.52 -1.78 7.37
N VAL A 27 1.56 -2.90 6.62
CA VAL A 27 2.04 -2.90 5.24
C VAL A 27 1.11 -2.07 4.35
N SER A 28 -0.21 -2.18 4.56
CA SER A 28 -1.18 -1.38 3.80
C SER A 28 -0.93 0.11 3.99
N LEU A 29 -0.65 0.52 5.22
CA LEU A 29 -0.37 1.92 5.53
C LEU A 29 0.90 2.40 4.85
N ASP A 30 1.96 1.57 4.84
CA ASP A 30 3.21 1.90 4.15
C ASP A 30 2.98 2.07 2.65
N LEU A 31 2.21 1.17 2.04
CA LEU A 31 1.90 1.24 0.60
C LEU A 31 1.12 2.51 0.27
N LEU A 32 0.13 2.84 1.07
CA LEU A 32 -0.65 4.06 0.87
C LEU A 32 0.18 5.31 1.09
N THR A 33 1.07 5.29 2.07
CA THR A 33 1.98 6.40 2.34
C THR A 33 2.92 6.64 1.16
N ASN A 34 3.50 5.57 0.61
CA ASN A 34 4.37 5.67 -0.56
C ASN A 34 3.62 6.26 -1.76
N ALA A 35 2.42 5.78 -2.03
CA ALA A 35 1.61 6.28 -3.13
C ALA A 35 1.30 7.77 -2.94
N LEU A 36 0.96 8.17 -1.73
CA LEU A 36 0.64 9.56 -1.41
C LEU A 36 1.86 10.47 -1.58
N VAL A 37 3.04 10.02 -1.13
CA VAL A 37 4.29 10.77 -1.29
C VAL A 37 4.62 10.96 -2.76
N LEU A 38 4.50 9.92 -3.57
CA LEU A 38 4.77 10.00 -5.00
C LEU A 38 3.84 10.99 -5.71
N VAL A 39 2.57 10.93 -5.39
CA VAL A 39 1.58 11.87 -5.96
C VAL A 39 1.90 13.30 -5.53
N GLY A 40 2.21 13.50 -4.24
CA GLY A 40 2.54 14.81 -3.71
C GLY A 40 3.78 15.41 -4.33
N GLN A 41 4.85 14.62 -4.45
CA GLN A 41 6.10 15.07 -5.07
C GLN A 41 5.88 15.47 -6.52
N HIS A 42 5.14 14.66 -7.26
CA HIS A 42 4.84 14.96 -8.66
C HIS A 42 4.03 16.26 -8.80
N GLY A 43 3.02 16.44 -7.95
CA GLY A 43 2.20 17.63 -7.94
C GLY A 43 3.00 18.89 -7.65
N VAL A 44 3.88 18.85 -6.63
CA VAL A 44 4.73 19.98 -6.29
C VAL A 44 5.70 20.29 -7.43
N TYR A 45 6.33 19.28 -7.99
CA TYR A 45 7.27 19.47 -9.09
C TYR A 45 6.59 20.12 -10.30
N CYS A 46 5.44 19.62 -10.70
CA CYS A 46 4.70 20.18 -11.85
C CYS A 46 4.25 21.62 -11.59
N HIS A 47 3.89 21.93 -10.34
CA HIS A 47 3.45 23.27 -9.98
C HIS A 47 4.60 24.29 -10.01
N THR A 48 5.77 23.90 -9.52
CA THR A 48 6.90 24.83 -9.37
C THR A 48 7.74 24.98 -10.64
N ASN A 49 7.98 23.91 -11.37
CA ASN A 49 8.94 23.93 -12.48
C ASN A 49 8.30 24.08 -13.85
N ARG A 50 7.11 23.54 -14.06
CA ARG A 50 6.39 23.56 -15.36
C ARG A 50 7.28 23.16 -16.54
N ASP A 51 8.28 22.31 -16.29
CA ASP A 51 9.20 21.87 -17.31
C ASP A 51 8.53 20.76 -18.15
N PRO A 52 8.48 20.88 -19.48
CA PRO A 52 7.92 19.85 -20.34
C PRO A 52 8.67 18.53 -20.29
N ASN A 53 9.90 18.54 -19.76
CA ASN A 53 10.73 17.33 -19.61
C ASN A 53 10.53 16.65 -18.26
N VAL A 54 9.59 17.10 -17.43
CA VAL A 54 9.29 16.46 -16.15
C VAL A 54 8.88 15.02 -16.40
N PRO A 55 9.52 14.04 -15.71
CA PRO A 55 9.12 12.65 -15.85
C PRO A 55 7.64 12.48 -15.50
N VAL A 56 6.92 11.81 -16.36
CA VAL A 56 5.51 11.52 -16.10
C VAL A 56 5.43 10.54 -14.94
N MET A 57 4.56 10.85 -13.97
CA MET A 57 4.30 9.95 -12.85
C MET A 57 3.79 8.61 -13.39
N ASP A 58 4.38 7.50 -12.93
CA ASP A 58 3.91 6.19 -13.36
C ASP A 58 2.68 5.79 -12.57
N ILE A 59 1.53 6.08 -13.14
CA ILE A 59 0.23 5.81 -12.54
C ILE A 59 0.05 4.32 -12.27
N ARG A 60 0.68 3.45 -13.08
CA ARG A 60 0.55 2.01 -12.92
C ARG A 60 1.15 1.52 -11.60
N ILE A 61 2.30 2.08 -11.23
CA ILE A 61 2.94 1.75 -9.96
C ILE A 61 2.05 2.18 -8.80
N ILE A 62 1.53 3.39 -8.87
CA ILE A 62 0.66 3.95 -7.83
C ILE A 62 -0.62 3.14 -7.70
N GLN A 63 -1.24 2.81 -8.82
CA GLN A 63 -2.45 1.98 -8.82
C GLN A 63 -2.18 0.59 -8.24
N ALA A 64 -1.03 0.00 -8.56
CA ALA A 64 -0.66 -1.30 -8.02
C ALA A 64 -0.48 -1.25 -6.50
N GLU A 65 0.17 -0.21 -5.98
CA GLU A 65 0.37 -0.05 -4.54
C GLU A 65 -0.96 0.15 -3.81
N ILE A 66 -1.80 1.02 -4.33
CA ILE A 66 -3.12 1.28 -3.74
C ILE A 66 -4.00 0.04 -3.82
N GLY A 67 -3.97 -0.65 -4.95
CA GLY A 67 -4.72 -1.88 -5.14
C GLY A 67 -4.30 -2.97 -4.16
N LYS A 68 -2.99 -3.13 -3.95
CA LYS A 68 -2.49 -4.11 -2.98
C LYS A 68 -2.88 -3.75 -1.54
N ALA A 69 -2.78 -2.47 -1.20
CA ALA A 69 -3.21 -2.01 0.12
C ALA A 69 -4.69 -2.31 0.34
N LYS A 70 -5.52 -2.05 -0.66
CA LYS A 70 -6.96 -2.34 -0.60
C LYS A 70 -7.21 -3.83 -0.38
N GLU A 71 -6.52 -4.69 -1.12
CA GLU A 71 -6.65 -6.14 -0.95
C GLU A 71 -6.28 -6.59 0.45
N LEU A 72 -5.19 -6.06 1.00
CA LEU A 72 -4.75 -6.41 2.35
C LEU A 72 -5.78 -5.97 3.40
N ILE A 73 -6.29 -4.77 3.28
CA ILE A 73 -7.31 -4.26 4.19
C ILE A 73 -8.58 -5.12 4.12
N GLN A 74 -9.02 -5.46 2.91
CA GLN A 74 -10.18 -6.32 2.71
C GLN A 74 -9.95 -7.70 3.32
N SER A 75 -8.74 -8.27 3.16
CA SER A 75 -8.42 -9.58 3.73
C SER A 75 -8.50 -9.56 5.26
N VAL A 76 -8.07 -8.47 5.89
CA VAL A 76 -8.16 -8.31 7.34
C VAL A 76 -9.61 -8.24 7.78
N MET A 77 -10.42 -7.46 7.08
CA MET A 77 -11.85 -7.34 7.39
C MET A 77 -12.57 -8.68 7.29
N GLU A 78 -12.27 -9.44 6.23
CA GLU A 78 -12.85 -10.76 6.04
C GLU A 78 -12.41 -11.74 7.12
N ALA A 79 -11.14 -11.71 7.51
CA ALA A 79 -10.62 -12.57 8.56
C ALA A 79 -11.26 -12.26 9.91
N ILE A 80 -11.41 -10.99 10.23
CA ILE A 80 -12.07 -10.58 11.48
C ILE A 80 -13.52 -11.04 11.48
N ARG A 81 -14.19 -10.89 10.35
CA ARG A 81 -15.58 -11.34 10.21
C ARG A 81 -15.70 -12.84 10.39
N ALA A 82 -14.80 -13.61 9.80
CA ALA A 82 -14.78 -15.06 9.91
C ALA A 82 -14.56 -15.52 11.37
N GLU A 83 -13.64 -14.86 12.07
CA GLU A 83 -13.39 -15.14 13.48
C GLU A 83 -14.60 -14.83 14.34
N ARG A 84 -15.25 -13.72 14.05
CA ARG A 84 -16.47 -13.30 14.75
C ARG A 84 -17.60 -14.29 14.54
N ASP A 85 -17.79 -14.76 13.32
CA ASP A 85 -18.83 -15.74 12.98
C ASP A 85 -18.56 -17.08 13.65
N LYS A 86 -17.29 -17.46 13.80
CA LYS A 86 -16.92 -18.68 14.50
C LYS A 86 -17.26 -18.64 16.00
N LYS A 87 -17.19 -17.47 16.60
CA LYS A 87 -17.44 -17.31 18.03
C LYS A 87 -18.92 -17.22 18.36
N SER A 88 -19.72 -17.03 17.37
CA SER A 88 -21.17 -16.96 17.55
C SER A 88 -21.81 -18.30 17.22
#